data_e2b6e6e893b24dffe28d68bbabb71851
#
_entry.id   e2b6e6e893b24dffe28d68bbabb71851
#
_cell.length_a   1.000
_cell.length_b   1.000
_cell.length_c   1.000
_cell.angle_alpha   90.00
_cell.angle_beta   90.00
_cell.angle_gamma   90.00
#
_symmetry.space_group_name_H-M   'P 1'
#
loop_
_entity.id
_entity.type
_entity.pdbx_description
1 polymer ?
#
loop_
_entity_poly.entity_id
_entity_poly.type
_entity_poly.pdbx_seq_one_letter_code
_entity_poly.pdbx_strand_id
1 'polypeptide(L)'
;MKFEKLSEKLSICVSEEHGFGTDAFLLTHFCEYKANDTACDLGTGCGIIPMIMQRVKPPKVIFALDIQKKAVEQLKMSIEKSGVETIVPVNADLKELWEGAPLGKCSLVTCNPPYKAADSGIESELDAHRIARHEIMCNIYDVCRAASRLLKFGGRLCLCNRPERLCDVIDAMKKNDMEPKRLRFVS
;
A
#
# COMPACT_ATOMS: atom_id res chain seq x y z
N MET A 1 -13.87 -14.15 7.63
CA MET A 1 -13.42 -13.79 6.28
C MET A 1 -14.59 -13.91 5.31
N LYS A 2 -14.76 -12.95 4.43
CA LYS A 2 -15.78 -12.96 3.37
C LYS A 2 -15.15 -12.45 2.07
N PHE A 3 -15.78 -12.78 0.94
CA PHE A 3 -15.39 -12.25 -0.35
C PHE A 3 -16.31 -11.12 -0.78
N GLU A 4 -15.73 -10.01 -1.23
CA GLU A 4 -16.45 -8.90 -1.85
C GLU A 4 -16.11 -8.84 -3.33
N LYS A 5 -17.10 -8.55 -4.19
CA LYS A 5 -16.88 -8.43 -5.64
C LYS A 5 -16.28 -7.06 -5.98
N LEU A 6 -15.17 -7.05 -6.68
CA LEU A 6 -14.59 -5.84 -7.29
C LEU A 6 -15.02 -5.67 -8.76
N SER A 7 -15.29 -6.79 -9.45
CA SER A 7 -15.85 -6.85 -10.79
C SER A 7 -16.47 -8.23 -11.02
N GLU A 8 -16.94 -8.51 -12.24
CA GLU A 8 -17.46 -9.85 -12.60
C GLU A 8 -16.41 -10.95 -12.41
N LYS A 9 -15.12 -10.63 -12.64
CA LYS A 9 -14.02 -11.60 -12.59
C LYS A 9 -13.16 -11.49 -11.34
N LEU A 10 -13.20 -10.37 -10.61
CA LEU A 10 -12.33 -10.13 -9.48
C LEU A 10 -13.11 -10.08 -8.17
N SER A 11 -12.62 -10.81 -7.19
CA SER A 11 -13.11 -10.81 -5.81
C SER A 11 -11.97 -10.57 -4.83
N ILE A 12 -12.24 -9.86 -3.75
CA ILE A 12 -11.28 -9.61 -2.69
C ILE A 12 -11.75 -10.27 -1.38
N CYS A 13 -10.84 -10.94 -0.71
CA CYS A 13 -11.08 -11.52 0.61
C CYS A 13 -10.85 -10.44 1.67
N VAL A 14 -11.83 -10.21 2.53
CA VAL A 14 -11.77 -9.25 3.62
C VAL A 14 -12.13 -9.88 4.96
N SER A 15 -11.64 -9.27 6.04
CA SER A 15 -11.99 -9.61 7.41
C SER A 15 -12.23 -8.35 8.22
N GLU A 16 -12.69 -8.49 9.47
CA GLU A 16 -12.83 -7.37 10.40
C GLU A 16 -11.49 -6.69 10.71
N GLU A 17 -10.40 -7.47 10.72
CA GLU A 17 -9.05 -6.96 10.98
C GLU A 17 -8.42 -6.29 9.75
N HIS A 18 -8.70 -6.82 8.55
CA HIS A 18 -8.12 -6.38 7.27
C HIS A 18 -9.22 -6.16 6.25
N GLY A 19 -9.76 -4.97 6.25
CA GLY A 19 -10.66 -4.42 5.24
C GLY A 19 -9.99 -3.30 4.46
N PHE A 20 -10.79 -2.53 3.74
CA PHE A 20 -10.31 -1.38 2.98
C PHE A 20 -11.29 -0.21 3.05
N GLY A 21 -10.76 0.99 2.89
CA GLY A 21 -11.53 2.23 2.79
C GLY A 21 -11.51 2.83 1.39
N THR A 22 -12.16 3.96 1.23
CA THR A 22 -12.20 4.76 -0.01
C THR A 22 -10.82 5.26 -0.43
N ASP A 23 -9.92 5.48 0.52
CA ASP A 23 -8.56 5.99 0.27
C ASP A 23 -7.75 5.13 -0.70
N ALA A 24 -7.93 3.81 -0.66
CA ALA A 24 -7.28 2.89 -1.60
C ALA A 24 -7.70 3.14 -3.05
N PHE A 25 -8.98 3.44 -3.28
CA PHE A 25 -9.49 3.80 -4.61
C PHE A 25 -8.96 5.15 -5.07
N LEU A 26 -8.98 6.14 -4.17
CA LEU A 26 -8.47 7.48 -4.45
C LEU A 26 -6.97 7.45 -4.77
N LEU A 27 -6.18 6.72 -3.98
CA LEU A 27 -4.76 6.55 -4.20
C LEU A 27 -4.49 5.84 -5.54
N THR A 28 -5.18 4.75 -5.83
CA THR A 28 -4.99 4.03 -7.09
C THR A 28 -5.35 4.90 -8.31
N HIS A 29 -6.41 5.72 -8.20
CA HIS A 29 -6.77 6.68 -9.24
C HIS A 29 -5.76 7.82 -9.37
N PHE A 30 -5.13 8.25 -8.28
CA PHE A 30 -4.07 9.25 -8.28
C PHE A 30 -2.78 8.73 -8.93
N CYS A 31 -2.52 7.44 -8.86
CA CYS A 31 -1.34 6.81 -9.42
C CYS A 31 -1.44 6.74 -10.95
N GLU A 32 -0.44 7.29 -11.63
CA GLU A 32 -0.26 7.09 -13.07
C GLU A 32 0.69 5.92 -13.30
N TYR A 33 0.18 4.81 -13.87
CA TYR A 33 0.97 3.61 -14.15
C TYR A 33 0.63 3.01 -15.51
N LYS A 34 1.50 2.13 -16.00
CA LYS A 34 1.40 1.50 -17.32
C LYS A 34 1.39 -0.02 -17.18
N ALA A 35 0.85 -0.72 -18.19
CA ALA A 35 0.84 -2.18 -18.23
C ALA A 35 2.24 -2.84 -18.13
N ASN A 36 3.29 -2.13 -18.54
CA ASN A 36 4.68 -2.62 -18.47
C ASN A 36 5.39 -2.27 -17.16
N ASP A 37 4.71 -1.61 -16.23
CA ASP A 37 5.33 -1.21 -14.98
C ASP A 37 5.55 -2.40 -14.04
N THR A 38 6.65 -2.36 -13.32
CA THR A 38 6.87 -3.13 -12.11
C THR A 38 6.47 -2.24 -10.95
N ALA A 39 5.50 -2.67 -10.15
CA ALA A 39 5.01 -1.93 -9.00
C ALA A 39 5.28 -2.68 -7.68
N CYS A 40 5.29 -1.94 -6.57
CA CYS A 40 5.29 -2.49 -5.22
C CYS A 40 4.30 -1.73 -4.37
N ASP A 41 3.47 -2.45 -3.61
CA ASP A 41 2.53 -1.89 -2.63
C ASP A 41 3.01 -2.22 -1.22
N LEU A 42 3.40 -1.20 -0.46
CA LEU A 42 3.96 -1.32 0.89
C LEU A 42 2.85 -1.23 1.93
N GLY A 43 2.71 -2.25 2.78
CA GLY A 43 1.60 -2.36 3.71
C GLY A 43 0.29 -2.66 3.00
N THR A 44 0.30 -3.67 2.14
CA THR A 44 -0.80 -3.96 1.21
C THR A 44 -2.11 -4.37 1.88
N GLY A 45 -2.08 -4.79 3.15
CA GLY A 45 -3.25 -5.31 3.86
C GLY A 45 -3.89 -6.46 3.11
N CYS A 46 -5.21 -6.39 2.92
CA CYS A 46 -5.95 -7.40 2.13
C CYS A 46 -5.64 -7.37 0.63
N GLY A 47 -4.77 -6.47 0.16
CA GLY A 47 -4.35 -6.35 -1.23
C GLY A 47 -5.29 -5.53 -2.11
N ILE A 48 -6.04 -4.61 -1.54
CA ILE A 48 -7.04 -3.83 -2.28
C ILE A 48 -6.41 -3.00 -3.42
N ILE A 49 -5.28 -2.30 -3.17
CA ILE A 49 -4.61 -1.48 -4.19
C ILE A 49 -4.14 -2.35 -5.37
N PRO A 50 -3.39 -3.44 -5.18
CA PRO A 50 -3.05 -4.38 -6.25
C PRO A 50 -4.28 -4.89 -7.02
N MET A 51 -5.35 -5.26 -6.32
CA MET A 51 -6.58 -5.77 -6.95
C MET A 51 -7.33 -4.71 -7.75
N ILE A 52 -7.34 -3.44 -7.32
CA ILE A 52 -7.89 -2.34 -8.11
C ILE A 52 -7.03 -2.09 -9.35
N MET A 53 -5.70 -2.10 -9.22
CA MET A 53 -4.80 -1.97 -10.38
C MET A 53 -5.06 -3.09 -11.40
N GLN A 54 -5.25 -4.32 -10.92
CA GLN A 54 -5.60 -5.47 -11.76
C GLN A 54 -6.92 -5.25 -12.50
N ARG A 55 -7.92 -4.65 -11.83
CA ARG A 55 -9.22 -4.33 -12.43
C ARG A 55 -9.14 -3.27 -13.53
N VAL A 56 -8.36 -2.21 -13.29
CA VAL A 56 -8.32 -1.03 -14.17
C VAL A 56 -7.37 -1.25 -15.33
N LYS A 57 -6.12 -1.61 -15.06
CA LYS A 57 -5.08 -1.84 -16.05
C LYS A 57 -3.94 -2.65 -15.40
N PRO A 58 -3.88 -3.97 -15.63
CA PRO A 58 -2.87 -4.80 -15.00
C PRO A 58 -1.44 -4.32 -15.30
N PRO A 59 -0.61 -4.03 -14.28
CA PRO A 59 0.83 -3.87 -14.47
C PRO A 59 1.49 -5.20 -14.84
N LYS A 60 2.74 -5.15 -15.28
CA LYS A 60 3.52 -6.36 -15.56
C LYS A 60 3.64 -7.27 -14.33
N VAL A 61 3.94 -6.66 -13.18
CA VAL A 61 4.02 -7.34 -11.89
C VAL A 61 3.81 -6.33 -10.76
N ILE A 62 3.14 -6.77 -9.69
CA ILE A 62 2.96 -6.00 -8.45
C ILE A 62 3.46 -6.86 -7.29
N PHE A 63 4.48 -6.41 -6.58
CA PHE A 63 4.88 -6.98 -5.30
C PHE A 63 3.99 -6.38 -4.21
N ALA A 64 3.23 -7.19 -3.52
CA ALA A 64 2.29 -6.76 -2.50
C ALA A 64 2.81 -7.20 -1.12
N LEU A 65 3.41 -6.26 -0.40
CA LEU A 65 4.14 -6.50 0.83
C LEU A 65 3.30 -6.18 2.06
N ASP A 66 3.27 -7.10 3.01
CA ASP A 66 2.76 -6.83 4.35
C ASP A 66 3.53 -7.64 5.40
N ILE A 67 3.73 -7.06 6.59
CA ILE A 67 4.35 -7.73 7.71
C ILE A 67 3.40 -8.75 8.36
N GLN A 68 2.10 -8.54 8.22
CA GLN A 68 1.07 -9.38 8.82
C GLN A 68 0.77 -10.58 7.92
N LYS A 69 1.14 -11.76 8.39
CA LYS A 69 0.93 -13.02 7.67
C LYS A 69 -0.54 -13.24 7.27
N LYS A 70 -1.48 -12.90 8.17
CA LYS A 70 -2.93 -13.02 7.89
C LYS A 70 -3.38 -12.15 6.72
N ALA A 71 -2.87 -10.93 6.59
CA ALA A 71 -3.16 -10.03 5.47
C ALA A 71 -2.68 -10.64 4.14
N VAL A 72 -1.45 -11.16 4.14
CA VAL A 72 -0.87 -11.84 2.96
C VAL A 72 -1.66 -13.10 2.59
N GLU A 73 -2.14 -13.87 3.57
CA GLU A 73 -3.00 -15.04 3.33
C GLU A 73 -4.34 -14.63 2.69
N GLN A 74 -4.97 -13.54 3.14
CA GLN A 74 -6.18 -13.00 2.51
C GLN A 74 -5.95 -12.59 1.06
N LEU A 75 -4.83 -11.92 0.79
CA LEU A 75 -4.45 -11.57 -0.58
C LEU A 75 -4.25 -12.81 -1.44
N LYS A 76 -3.58 -13.86 -0.96
CA LYS A 76 -3.43 -15.14 -1.68
C LYS A 76 -4.78 -15.75 -2.03
N MET A 77 -5.74 -15.75 -1.11
CA MET A 77 -7.10 -16.22 -1.38
C MET A 77 -7.80 -15.41 -2.46
N SER A 78 -7.58 -14.09 -2.49
CA SER A 78 -8.12 -13.18 -3.52
C SER A 78 -7.53 -13.47 -4.90
N ILE A 79 -6.21 -13.68 -4.96
CA ILE A 79 -5.45 -14.03 -6.16
C ILE A 79 -5.95 -15.36 -6.74
N GLU A 80 -6.01 -16.40 -5.91
CA GLU A 80 -6.46 -17.74 -6.32
C GLU A 80 -7.89 -17.70 -6.85
N LYS A 81 -8.82 -17.09 -6.09
CA LYS A 81 -10.23 -16.98 -6.48
C LYS A 81 -10.44 -16.23 -7.79
N SER A 82 -9.59 -15.26 -8.07
CA SER A 82 -9.71 -14.36 -9.24
C SER A 82 -8.84 -14.80 -10.43
N GLY A 83 -8.00 -15.82 -10.28
CA GLY A 83 -7.07 -16.27 -11.34
C GLY A 83 -6.05 -15.20 -11.74
N VAL A 84 -5.55 -14.41 -10.77
CA VAL A 84 -4.61 -13.32 -11.02
C VAL A 84 -3.18 -13.82 -10.94
N GLU A 85 -2.36 -13.55 -11.95
CA GLU A 85 -0.97 -14.02 -12.04
C GLU A 85 0.08 -12.90 -11.85
N THR A 86 -0.34 -11.64 -11.92
CA THR A 86 0.57 -10.50 -11.90
C THR A 86 0.88 -9.96 -10.49
N ILE A 87 0.19 -10.46 -9.47
CA ILE A 87 0.39 -10.02 -8.08
C ILE A 87 1.23 -11.05 -7.33
N VAL A 88 2.34 -10.60 -6.76
CA VAL A 88 3.27 -11.41 -5.96
C VAL A 88 3.10 -11.03 -4.49
N PRO A 89 2.41 -11.85 -3.67
CA PRO A 89 2.24 -11.56 -2.24
C PRO A 89 3.53 -11.84 -1.48
N VAL A 90 3.97 -10.89 -0.67
CA VAL A 90 5.23 -10.95 0.10
C VAL A 90 4.93 -10.73 1.58
N ASN A 91 5.34 -11.68 2.43
CA ASN A 91 5.28 -11.49 3.88
C ASN A 91 6.66 -11.09 4.40
N ALA A 92 6.88 -9.80 4.63
CA ALA A 92 8.14 -9.26 5.14
C ALA A 92 7.94 -7.89 5.80
N ASP A 93 8.91 -7.47 6.60
CA ASP A 93 9.00 -6.10 7.13
C ASP A 93 9.59 -5.19 6.03
N LEU A 94 8.90 -4.10 5.71
CA LEU A 94 9.39 -3.13 4.71
C LEU A 94 10.71 -2.45 5.11
N LYS A 95 11.06 -2.45 6.40
CA LYS A 95 12.35 -1.92 6.89
C LYS A 95 13.53 -2.79 6.49
N GLU A 96 13.27 -4.06 6.20
CA GLU A 96 14.26 -5.04 5.81
C GLU A 96 14.16 -5.36 4.32
N LEU A 97 15.25 -5.90 3.76
CA LEU A 97 15.22 -6.45 2.41
C LEU A 97 14.77 -7.91 2.50
N TRP A 98 13.82 -8.26 1.64
CA TRP A 98 13.45 -9.66 1.46
C TRP A 98 14.15 -10.27 0.24
N GLU A 99 14.27 -11.58 0.24
CA GLU A 99 14.83 -12.31 -0.91
C GLU A 99 13.98 -12.08 -2.17
N GLY A 100 14.62 -11.70 -3.26
CA GLY A 100 13.94 -11.37 -4.52
C GLY A 100 13.31 -9.97 -4.58
N ALA A 101 13.60 -9.08 -3.61
CA ALA A 101 13.14 -7.69 -3.65
C ALA A 101 13.54 -7.00 -4.97
N PRO A 102 12.62 -6.29 -5.63
CA PRO A 102 12.87 -5.64 -6.93
C PRO A 102 13.64 -4.31 -6.78
N LEU A 103 14.83 -4.37 -6.20
CA LEU A 103 15.66 -3.20 -5.92
C LEU A 103 15.99 -2.43 -7.20
N GLY A 104 15.71 -1.11 -7.18
CA GLY A 104 15.97 -0.23 -8.31
C GLY A 104 15.19 -0.57 -9.58
N LYS A 105 14.11 -1.37 -9.50
CA LYS A 105 13.35 -1.85 -10.67
C LYS A 105 11.90 -1.35 -10.72
N CYS A 106 11.35 -0.88 -9.59
CA CYS A 106 9.96 -0.42 -9.56
C CYS A 106 9.79 0.92 -10.26
N SER A 107 8.81 1.00 -11.15
CA SER A 107 8.35 2.27 -11.74
C SER A 107 7.40 3.01 -10.80
N LEU A 108 6.71 2.26 -9.94
CA LEU A 108 5.75 2.77 -8.98
C LEU A 108 5.89 2.01 -7.65
N VAL A 109 5.89 2.76 -6.56
CA VAL A 109 5.65 2.25 -5.21
C VAL A 109 4.42 2.94 -4.66
N THR A 110 3.51 2.18 -4.07
CA THR A 110 2.33 2.70 -3.37
C THR A 110 2.42 2.41 -1.89
N CYS A 111 1.81 3.26 -1.07
CA CYS A 111 1.61 3.02 0.35
C CYS A 111 0.36 3.75 0.83
N ASN A 112 -0.56 3.00 1.41
CA ASN A 112 -1.71 3.55 2.14
C ASN A 112 -1.61 3.08 3.59
N PRO A 113 -0.79 3.75 4.41
CA PRO A 113 -0.59 3.33 5.79
C PRO A 113 -1.89 3.42 6.58
N PRO A 114 -2.10 2.55 7.58
CA PRO A 114 -3.29 2.62 8.42
C PRO A 114 -3.24 3.88 9.29
N TYR A 115 -3.96 4.90 8.87
CA TYR A 115 -4.29 6.06 9.69
C TYR A 115 -5.77 5.98 10.05
N LYS A 116 -6.11 5.41 11.19
CA LYS A 116 -7.46 5.60 11.72
C LYS A 116 -7.55 7.00 12.33
N ALA A 117 -8.63 7.68 11.98
CA ALA A 117 -8.93 9.01 12.43
C ALA A 117 -8.97 9.08 13.97
N ALA A 118 -8.19 9.96 14.55
CA ALA A 118 -8.36 10.43 15.92
C ALA A 118 -9.68 11.21 16.11
N ASP A 119 -10.47 11.45 15.04
CA ASP A 119 -11.63 12.34 15.01
C ASP A 119 -12.99 11.65 14.84
N SER A 120 -13.09 10.34 14.78
CA SER A 120 -14.41 9.70 14.91
C SER A 120 -14.71 9.46 16.38
N GLY A 121 -15.34 10.44 17.03
CA GLY A 121 -15.66 10.47 18.44
C GLY A 121 -15.98 9.11 19.07
N ILE A 122 -15.32 8.79 20.20
CA ILE A 122 -15.26 7.55 20.94
C ILE A 122 -14.24 6.56 20.35
N GLU A 123 -12.96 6.90 20.46
CA GLU A 123 -11.90 5.90 20.35
C GLU A 123 -11.95 4.99 21.59
N SER A 124 -12.14 3.70 21.37
CA SER A 124 -11.82 2.75 22.41
C SER A 124 -10.32 2.82 22.68
N GLU A 125 -9.88 2.69 23.94
CA GLU A 125 -8.45 2.62 24.30
C GLU A 125 -7.68 1.59 23.45
N LEU A 126 -8.36 0.56 22.95
CA LEU A 126 -7.86 -0.46 22.04
C LEU A 126 -7.45 0.09 20.65
N ASP A 127 -8.15 1.09 20.12
CA ASP A 127 -7.82 1.66 18.82
C ASP A 127 -6.64 2.64 18.91
N ALA A 128 -6.55 3.41 19.98
CA ALA A 128 -5.39 4.26 20.26
C ALA A 128 -4.11 3.44 20.45
N HIS A 129 -4.19 2.30 21.13
CA HIS A 129 -3.06 1.36 21.26
C HIS A 129 -2.68 0.67 19.95
N ARG A 130 -3.61 0.44 19.04
CA ARG A 130 -3.32 -0.11 17.69
C ARG A 130 -2.59 0.92 16.84
N ILE A 131 -3.04 2.17 16.83
CA ILE A 131 -2.40 3.27 16.09
C ILE A 131 -0.98 3.49 16.60
N ALA A 132 -0.80 3.60 17.92
CA ALA A 132 0.50 3.77 18.52
C ALA A 132 1.46 2.61 18.19
N ARG A 133 1.00 1.35 18.19
CA ARG A 133 1.81 0.20 17.76
C ARG A 133 2.20 0.28 16.30
N HIS A 134 1.30 0.70 15.40
CA HIS A 134 1.64 0.82 13.97
C HIS A 134 2.63 1.96 13.71
N GLU A 135 2.49 3.10 14.38
CA GLU A 135 3.47 4.21 14.28
C GLU A 135 4.84 3.84 14.87
N ILE A 136 4.87 3.02 15.93
CA ILE A 136 6.11 2.48 16.51
C ILE A 136 6.73 1.43 15.57
N MET A 137 5.91 0.63 14.89
CA MET A 137 6.40 -0.44 14.00
C MET A 137 6.89 0.07 12.65
N CYS A 138 6.27 1.12 12.10
CA CYS A 138 6.64 1.68 10.80
C CYS A 138 6.19 3.14 10.71
N ASN A 139 7.12 4.03 10.51
CA ASN A 139 6.88 5.46 10.32
C ASN A 139 7.06 5.87 8.84
N ILE A 140 6.71 7.12 8.51
CA ILE A 140 6.78 7.63 7.14
C ILE A 140 8.21 7.64 6.55
N TYR A 141 9.23 7.79 7.40
CA TYR A 141 10.63 7.71 6.96
C TYR A 141 11.01 6.30 6.54
N ASP A 142 10.51 5.27 7.24
CA ASP A 142 10.72 3.88 6.87
C ASP A 142 10.07 3.56 5.52
N VAL A 143 8.85 4.06 5.28
CA VAL A 143 8.16 3.94 3.99
C VAL A 143 8.97 4.60 2.87
N CYS A 144 9.41 5.84 3.07
CA CYS A 144 10.20 6.57 2.07
C CYS A 144 11.54 5.88 1.81
N ARG A 145 12.21 5.38 2.85
CA ARG A 145 13.46 4.63 2.72
C ARG A 145 13.28 3.33 1.95
N ALA A 146 12.24 2.56 2.22
CA ALA A 146 11.93 1.34 1.49
C ALA A 146 11.61 1.65 0.01
N ALA A 147 10.78 2.68 -0.22
CA ALA A 147 10.41 3.10 -1.56
C ALA A 147 11.63 3.55 -2.38
N SER A 148 12.53 4.36 -1.81
CA SER A 148 13.76 4.80 -2.47
C SER A 148 14.64 3.64 -2.93
N ARG A 149 14.72 2.56 -2.14
CA ARG A 149 15.51 1.35 -2.49
C ARG A 149 14.87 0.53 -3.61
N LEU A 150 13.54 0.51 -3.70
CA LEU A 150 12.77 -0.25 -4.69
C LEU A 150 12.65 0.49 -6.02
N LEU A 151 12.54 1.83 -5.98
CA LEU A 151 12.32 2.64 -7.16
C LEU A 151 13.53 2.67 -8.08
N LYS A 152 13.28 2.56 -9.39
CA LYS A 152 14.27 2.91 -10.40
C LYS A 152 14.38 4.43 -10.52
N PHE A 153 15.44 4.92 -11.16
CA PHE A 153 15.54 6.34 -11.51
C PHE A 153 14.30 6.80 -12.31
N GLY A 154 13.70 7.90 -11.88
CA GLY A 154 12.45 8.41 -12.44
C GLY A 154 11.19 7.61 -12.05
N GLY A 155 11.31 6.63 -11.15
CA GLY A 155 10.18 5.98 -10.52
C GLY A 155 9.42 6.90 -9.58
N ARG A 156 8.22 6.51 -9.15
CA ARG A 156 7.32 7.33 -8.35
C ARG A 156 6.86 6.62 -7.09
N LEU A 157 6.92 7.31 -5.96
CA LEU A 157 6.19 6.96 -4.76
C LEU A 157 4.85 7.71 -4.76
N CYS A 158 3.75 6.98 -4.63
CA CYS A 158 2.42 7.52 -4.39
C CYS A 158 1.94 7.02 -3.03
N LEU A 159 1.60 7.93 -2.14
CA LEU A 159 1.11 7.58 -0.83
C LEU A 159 -0.08 8.44 -0.42
N CYS A 160 -0.90 7.92 0.45
CA CYS A 160 -1.94 8.64 1.13
C CYS A 160 -1.49 8.95 2.55
N ASN A 161 -1.84 10.12 3.08
CA ASN A 161 -1.57 10.46 4.47
C ASN A 161 -2.53 11.57 4.93
N ARG A 162 -2.60 11.80 6.24
CA ARG A 162 -3.38 12.90 6.81
C ARG A 162 -2.76 14.26 6.49
N PRO A 163 -3.58 15.32 6.27
CA PRO A 163 -3.07 16.67 6.00
C PRO A 163 -2.11 17.19 7.07
N GLU A 164 -2.34 16.85 8.35
CA GLU A 164 -1.52 17.27 9.50
C GLU A 164 -0.09 16.74 9.42
N ARG A 165 0.12 15.63 8.69
CA ARG A 165 1.44 14.99 8.50
C ARG A 165 2.15 15.44 7.23
N LEU A 166 1.62 16.44 6.52
CA LEU A 166 2.17 16.86 5.23
C LEU A 166 3.64 17.27 5.31
N CYS A 167 4.02 18.02 6.33
CA CYS A 167 5.41 18.45 6.52
C CYS A 167 6.34 17.26 6.76
N ASP A 168 5.91 16.26 7.56
CA ASP A 168 6.68 15.05 7.83
C ASP A 168 6.86 14.22 6.56
N VAL A 169 5.81 14.11 5.74
CA VAL A 169 5.85 13.39 4.46
C VAL A 169 6.86 14.03 3.50
N ILE A 170 6.81 15.36 3.36
CA ILE A 170 7.72 16.12 2.49
C ILE A 170 9.17 15.95 2.98
N ASP A 171 9.41 16.09 4.28
CA ASP A 171 10.74 15.93 4.86
C ASP A 171 11.27 14.51 4.69
N ALA A 172 10.45 13.48 4.94
CA ALA A 172 10.82 12.09 4.72
C ALA A 172 11.16 11.78 3.26
N MET A 173 10.38 12.32 2.31
CA MET A 173 10.67 12.18 0.87
C MET A 173 12.03 12.81 0.53
N LYS A 174 12.28 14.06 0.94
CA LYS A 174 13.53 14.77 0.66
C LYS A 174 14.74 14.08 1.26
N LYS A 175 14.64 13.57 2.48
CA LYS A 175 15.71 12.82 3.14
C LYS A 175 16.04 11.47 2.47
N ASN A 176 15.18 11.00 1.57
CA ASN A 176 15.36 9.76 0.82
C ASN A 176 15.46 10.02 -0.70
N ASP A 177 15.99 11.16 -1.10
CA ASP A 177 16.26 11.55 -2.50
C ASP A 177 15.02 11.55 -3.40
N MET A 178 13.85 11.83 -2.82
CA MET A 178 12.58 11.94 -3.55
C MET A 178 12.05 13.37 -3.49
N GLU A 179 11.72 13.92 -4.66
CA GLU A 179 11.13 15.25 -4.78
C GLU A 179 9.60 15.15 -4.88
N PRO A 180 8.81 15.76 -3.96
CA PRO A 180 7.37 15.84 -4.08
C PRO A 180 6.96 16.61 -5.35
N LYS A 181 6.19 15.98 -6.25
CA LYS A 181 5.78 16.54 -7.53
C LYS A 181 4.30 16.87 -7.62
N ARG A 182 3.48 16.14 -6.90
CA ARG A 182 2.01 16.26 -6.94
C ARG A 182 1.43 16.13 -5.55
N LEU A 183 0.45 16.95 -5.25
CA LEU A 183 -0.33 16.90 -4.03
C LEU A 183 -1.81 17.05 -4.39
N ARG A 184 -2.67 16.27 -3.73
CA ARG A 184 -4.13 16.40 -3.81
C ARG A 184 -4.71 16.30 -2.41
N PHE A 185 -5.47 17.31 -2.01
CA PHE A 185 -6.35 17.22 -0.86
C PHE A 185 -7.70 16.61 -1.27
N VAL A 186 -8.26 15.80 -0.38
CA VAL A 186 -9.57 15.18 -0.54
C VAL A 186 -10.37 15.54 0.72
N SER A 187 -11.55 16.09 0.53
CA SER A 187 -12.51 16.49 1.56
C SER A 187 -13.77 15.65 1.45
#